data_d68493c4b25066a33f88b0a1c7f127dc
#
_entry.id   d68493c4b25066a33f88b0a1c7f127dc
#
_cell.length_a   1.000
_cell.length_b   1.000
_cell.length_c   1.000
_cell.angle_alpha   90.00
_cell.angle_beta   90.00
_cell.angle_gamma   90.00
#
_symmetry.space_group_name_H-M   'P 1'
#
loop_
_entity.id
_entity.type
_entity.pdbx_description
1 polymer ?
#
loop_
_entity_poly.entity_id
_entity_poly.type
_entity_poly.pdbx_seq_one_letter_code
_entity_poly.pdbx_strand_id
1 'polypeptide(L)'
;MNSTQRCVLTFSRVLVAAIFLLTGLGVISQALAAKALVDHGTPASLVDFLMLGARSVQVVAGVCLALGIYPRLAAVALLVFLLPATCIGHAFWQASGAAYLPQLINFLKNTAMIGGLLFIAATESQPTLFPRTSRVNDGERERMEGHQLKSAPAS
;
A
#
# COMPACT_ATOMS: atom_id res chain seq x y z
N MET A 1 17.27 7.65 9.51
CA MET A 1 15.93 8.25 9.53
C MET A 1 15.70 8.87 10.90
N ASN A 2 15.42 10.17 10.94
CA ASN A 2 15.22 10.93 12.19
C ASN A 2 13.87 10.56 12.83
N SER A 3 13.71 10.80 14.15
CA SER A 3 12.45 10.53 14.87
C SER A 3 11.24 11.22 14.22
N THR A 4 11.39 12.47 13.79
CA THR A 4 10.36 13.22 13.08
C THR A 4 9.90 12.53 11.79
N GLN A 5 10.84 12.02 10.98
CA GLN A 5 10.52 11.29 9.75
C GLN A 5 9.73 10.01 10.04
N ARG A 6 10.09 9.28 11.10
CA ARG A 6 9.35 8.08 11.53
C ARG A 6 7.93 8.42 11.94
N CYS A 7 7.73 9.48 12.73
CA CYS A 7 6.40 9.94 13.13
C CYS A 7 5.53 10.31 11.92
N VAL A 8 6.09 11.08 10.97
CA VAL A 8 5.36 11.48 9.75
C VAL A 8 4.96 10.27 8.93
N LEU A 9 5.86 9.31 8.71
CA LEU A 9 5.57 8.08 7.96
C LEU A 9 4.50 7.23 8.65
N THR A 10 4.59 7.07 9.98
CA THR A 10 3.58 6.33 10.75
C THR A 10 2.22 7.00 10.64
N PHE A 11 2.17 8.32 10.82
CA PHE A 11 0.93 9.08 10.71
C PHE A 11 0.32 8.98 9.30
N SER A 12 1.14 9.10 8.26
CA SER A 12 0.70 8.95 6.86
C SER A 12 0.10 7.56 6.59
N ARG A 13 0.73 6.49 7.09
CA ARG A 13 0.21 5.13 6.97
C ARG A 13 -1.14 4.95 7.66
N VAL A 14 -1.27 5.49 8.87
CA VAL A 14 -2.53 5.42 9.64
C VAL A 14 -3.64 6.17 8.91
N LEU A 15 -3.38 7.37 8.39
CA LEU A 15 -4.36 8.13 7.62
C LEU A 15 -4.83 7.39 6.36
N VAL A 16 -3.89 6.83 5.59
CA VAL A 16 -4.22 6.07 4.39
C VAL A 16 -4.97 4.77 4.75
N ALA A 17 -4.54 4.08 5.81
CA ALA A 17 -5.19 2.83 6.25
C ALA A 17 -6.61 3.06 6.78
N ALA A 18 -6.91 4.21 7.38
CA ALA A 18 -8.17 4.49 8.04
C ALA A 18 -9.38 4.30 7.11
N ILE A 19 -9.30 4.79 5.86
CA ILE A 19 -10.41 4.66 4.91
C ILE A 19 -10.69 3.18 4.57
N PHE A 20 -9.62 2.37 4.38
CA PHE A 20 -9.76 0.94 4.09
C PHE A 20 -10.33 0.19 5.30
N LEU A 21 -9.88 0.51 6.51
CA LEU A 21 -10.40 -0.10 7.74
C LEU A 21 -11.87 0.24 7.95
N LEU A 22 -12.26 1.52 7.83
CA LEU A 22 -13.65 1.94 7.99
C LEU A 22 -14.56 1.31 6.95
N THR A 23 -14.08 1.15 5.72
CA THR A 23 -14.83 0.52 4.64
C THR A 23 -14.88 -1.00 4.82
N GLY A 24 -13.77 -1.65 5.12
CA GLY A 24 -13.68 -3.10 5.33
C GLY A 24 -14.47 -3.58 6.54
N LEU A 25 -14.50 -2.79 7.63
CA LEU A 25 -15.30 -3.06 8.83
C LEU A 25 -16.81 -2.76 8.64
N GLY A 26 -17.19 -2.19 7.49
CA GLY A 26 -18.59 -1.90 7.19
C GLY A 26 -19.14 -0.60 7.80
N VAL A 27 -18.29 0.24 8.39
CA VAL A 27 -18.68 1.58 8.86
C VAL A 27 -19.08 2.46 7.67
N ILE A 28 -18.33 2.34 6.55
CA ILE A 28 -18.68 2.96 5.27
C ILE A 28 -19.31 1.87 4.39
N SER A 29 -20.54 2.12 3.94
CA SER A 29 -21.29 1.17 3.12
C SER A 29 -20.64 0.96 1.75
N GLN A 30 -20.55 -0.30 1.34
CA GLN A 30 -20.08 -0.71 0.01
C GLN A 30 -21.26 -1.10 -0.93
N ALA A 31 -22.49 -0.73 -0.61
CA ALA A 31 -23.67 -1.09 -1.39
C ALA A 31 -23.58 -0.61 -2.86
N LEU A 32 -22.99 0.55 -3.11
CA LEU A 32 -22.77 1.05 -4.46
C LEU A 32 -21.78 0.20 -5.25
N ALA A 33 -20.72 -0.30 -4.61
CA ALA A 33 -19.75 -1.19 -5.25
C ALA A 33 -20.38 -2.56 -5.59
N ALA A 34 -21.17 -3.12 -4.67
CA ALA A 34 -21.93 -4.35 -4.91
C ALA A 34 -22.91 -4.17 -6.06
N LYS A 35 -23.66 -3.05 -6.07
CA LYS A 35 -24.57 -2.71 -7.18
C LYS A 35 -23.83 -2.59 -8.52
N ALA A 36 -22.69 -1.91 -8.55
CA ALA A 36 -21.90 -1.76 -9.77
C ALA A 36 -21.47 -3.13 -10.35
N LEU A 37 -21.08 -4.09 -9.51
CA LEU A 37 -20.76 -5.45 -9.94
C LEU A 37 -21.95 -6.16 -10.58
N VAL A 38 -23.14 -6.03 -9.98
CA VAL A 38 -24.39 -6.58 -10.54
C VAL A 38 -24.72 -5.93 -11.88
N ASP A 39 -24.63 -4.60 -11.97
CA ASP A 39 -24.91 -3.84 -13.19
C ASP A 39 -23.95 -4.22 -14.36
N HIS A 40 -22.73 -4.71 -14.03
CA HIS A 40 -21.79 -5.26 -14.99
C HIS A 40 -21.99 -6.77 -15.27
N GLY A 41 -23.11 -7.36 -14.83
CA GLY A 41 -23.50 -8.73 -15.14
C GLY A 41 -22.89 -9.78 -14.23
N THR A 42 -22.31 -9.42 -13.09
CA THR A 42 -21.78 -10.39 -12.13
C THR A 42 -22.93 -11.11 -11.41
N PRO A 43 -22.95 -12.48 -11.38
CA PRO A 43 -23.96 -13.23 -10.63
C PRO A 43 -23.98 -12.85 -9.14
N ALA A 44 -25.16 -12.76 -8.53
CA ALA A 44 -25.30 -12.34 -7.14
C ALA A 44 -24.48 -13.16 -6.14
N SER A 45 -24.42 -14.48 -6.34
CA SER A 45 -23.59 -15.38 -5.50
C SER A 45 -22.10 -15.07 -5.56
N LEU A 46 -21.62 -14.62 -6.73
CA LEU A 46 -20.22 -14.22 -6.91
C LEU A 46 -19.96 -12.83 -6.33
N VAL A 47 -20.97 -11.93 -6.37
CA VAL A 47 -20.85 -10.61 -5.75
C VAL A 47 -20.59 -10.73 -4.26
N ASP A 48 -21.34 -11.55 -3.52
CA ASP A 48 -21.15 -11.75 -2.10
C ASP A 48 -19.74 -12.27 -1.77
N PHE A 49 -19.25 -13.22 -2.55
CA PHE A 49 -17.90 -13.76 -2.38
C PHE A 49 -16.82 -12.70 -2.66
N LEU A 50 -16.97 -11.93 -3.74
CA LEU A 50 -16.04 -10.84 -4.08
C LEU A 50 -16.04 -9.73 -3.02
N MET A 51 -17.22 -9.38 -2.50
CA MET A 51 -17.34 -8.37 -1.45
C MET A 51 -16.72 -8.84 -0.12
N LEU A 52 -16.86 -10.12 0.22
CA LEU A 52 -16.19 -10.69 1.39
C LEU A 52 -14.66 -10.66 1.22
N GLY A 53 -14.17 -11.07 0.06
CA GLY A 53 -12.74 -11.00 -0.28
C GLY A 53 -12.20 -9.58 -0.23
N ALA A 54 -12.93 -8.62 -0.81
CA ALA A 54 -12.60 -7.20 -0.78
C ALA A 54 -12.48 -6.66 0.65
N ARG A 55 -13.46 -6.95 1.51
CA ARG A 55 -13.44 -6.56 2.93
C ARG A 55 -12.26 -7.18 3.66
N SER A 56 -12.00 -8.46 3.45
CA SER A 56 -10.87 -9.16 4.07
C SER A 56 -9.53 -8.51 3.71
N VAL A 57 -9.30 -8.20 2.44
CA VAL A 57 -8.10 -7.50 1.96
C VAL A 57 -7.99 -6.12 2.61
N GLN A 58 -9.07 -5.34 2.64
CA GLN A 58 -9.09 -4.00 3.23
C GLN A 58 -8.76 -4.01 4.72
N VAL A 59 -9.32 -4.96 5.49
CA VAL A 59 -9.06 -5.05 6.93
C VAL A 59 -7.65 -5.55 7.19
N VAL A 60 -7.25 -6.67 6.60
CA VAL A 60 -5.93 -7.28 6.87
C VAL A 60 -4.80 -6.37 6.39
N ALA A 61 -4.83 -5.94 5.14
CA ALA A 61 -3.80 -5.05 4.62
C ALA A 61 -3.85 -3.66 5.26
N GLY A 62 -5.04 -3.15 5.61
CA GLY A 62 -5.20 -1.89 6.35
C GLY A 62 -4.56 -1.94 7.74
N VAL A 63 -4.79 -3.00 8.51
CA VAL A 63 -4.15 -3.21 9.82
C VAL A 63 -2.64 -3.34 9.67
N CYS A 64 -2.17 -4.16 8.72
CA CYS A 64 -0.74 -4.32 8.45
C CYS A 64 -0.08 -2.98 8.09
N LEU A 65 -0.73 -2.17 7.25
CA LEU A 65 -0.24 -0.86 6.85
C LEU A 65 -0.17 0.11 8.04
N ALA A 66 -1.24 0.19 8.85
CA ALA A 66 -1.30 1.06 10.03
C ALA A 66 -0.21 0.72 11.05
N LEU A 67 -0.03 -0.57 11.35
CA LEU A 67 0.97 -1.05 12.30
C LEU A 67 2.40 -1.06 11.74
N GLY A 68 2.58 -0.88 10.43
CA GLY A 68 3.89 -0.96 9.79
C GLY A 68 4.41 -2.39 9.65
N ILE A 69 3.50 -3.38 9.65
CA ILE A 69 3.83 -4.80 9.43
C ILE A 69 3.85 -5.03 7.91
N TYR A 70 5.01 -5.26 7.34
CA TYR A 70 5.21 -5.39 5.89
C TYR A 70 4.53 -4.26 5.09
N PRO A 71 4.78 -2.98 5.40
CA PRO A 71 4.00 -1.86 4.88
C PRO A 71 4.01 -1.77 3.35
N ARG A 72 5.11 -2.15 2.71
CA ARG A 72 5.20 -2.22 1.25
C ARG A 72 4.24 -3.26 0.65
N LEU A 73 4.22 -4.48 1.22
CA LEU A 73 3.33 -5.54 0.75
C LEU A 73 1.87 -5.18 1.00
N ALA A 74 1.56 -4.62 2.16
CA ALA A 74 0.22 -4.13 2.49
C ALA A 74 -0.24 -3.03 1.52
N ALA A 75 0.63 -2.06 1.20
CA ALA A 75 0.32 -1.02 0.24
C ALA A 75 0.07 -1.58 -1.17
N VAL A 76 0.88 -2.55 -1.62
CA VAL A 76 0.68 -3.22 -2.92
C VAL A 76 -0.64 -4.00 -2.94
N ALA A 77 -0.99 -4.73 -1.88
CA ALA A 77 -2.27 -5.45 -1.80
C ALA A 77 -3.47 -4.48 -1.88
N LEU A 78 -3.39 -3.35 -1.19
CA LEU A 78 -4.43 -2.31 -1.27
C LEU A 78 -4.48 -1.64 -2.64
N LEU A 79 -3.35 -1.47 -3.34
CA LEU A 79 -3.31 -0.96 -4.72
C LEU A 79 -4.00 -1.91 -5.70
N VAL A 80 -3.67 -3.21 -5.63
CA VAL A 80 -4.27 -4.24 -6.48
C VAL A 80 -5.80 -4.29 -6.29
N PHE A 81 -6.27 -4.08 -5.06
CA PHE A 81 -7.69 -3.94 -4.76
C PHE A 81 -8.29 -2.62 -5.29
N LEU A 82 -7.63 -1.48 -5.02
CA LEU A 82 -8.21 -0.16 -5.25
C LEU A 82 -8.30 0.20 -6.74
N LEU A 83 -7.37 -0.27 -7.57
CA LEU A 83 -7.37 0.01 -9.01
C LEU A 83 -8.66 -0.47 -9.69
N PRO A 84 -9.04 -1.77 -9.65
CA PRO A 84 -10.30 -2.23 -10.26
C PRO A 84 -11.52 -1.64 -9.55
N ALA A 85 -11.48 -1.51 -8.21
CA ALA A 85 -12.58 -0.91 -7.46
C ALA A 85 -12.87 0.53 -7.90
N THR A 86 -11.85 1.30 -8.25
CA THR A 86 -11.99 2.67 -8.75
C THR A 86 -12.60 2.69 -10.15
N CYS A 87 -12.10 1.86 -11.06
CA CYS A 87 -12.57 1.82 -12.44
C CYS A 87 -14.02 1.32 -12.55
N ILE A 88 -14.39 0.31 -11.75
CA ILE A 88 -15.72 -0.30 -11.77
C ILE A 88 -16.71 0.53 -10.94
N GLY A 89 -16.32 0.91 -9.73
CA GLY A 89 -17.22 1.59 -8.77
C GLY A 89 -17.44 3.08 -9.07
N HIS A 90 -16.50 3.74 -9.77
CA HIS A 90 -16.53 5.18 -10.01
C HIS A 90 -16.27 5.53 -11.48
N ALA A 91 -17.00 4.85 -12.39
CA ALA A 91 -16.95 5.07 -13.83
C ALA A 91 -17.66 6.38 -14.20
N PHE A 92 -17.07 7.54 -13.88
CA PHE A 92 -17.65 8.87 -14.15
C PHE A 92 -17.92 9.12 -15.65
N TRP A 93 -17.17 8.45 -16.54
CA TRP A 93 -17.39 8.52 -18.01
C TRP A 93 -18.68 7.85 -18.47
N GLN A 94 -19.32 7.04 -17.63
CA GLN A 94 -20.64 6.44 -17.88
C GLN A 94 -21.76 7.22 -17.18
N ALA A 95 -21.41 8.14 -16.29
CA ALA A 95 -22.37 8.90 -15.52
C ALA A 95 -22.81 10.18 -16.27
N SER A 96 -24.06 10.59 -16.08
CA SER A 96 -24.63 11.81 -16.66
C SER A 96 -25.45 12.59 -15.63
N GLY A 97 -25.73 13.85 -15.92
CA GLY A 97 -26.54 14.68 -15.05
C GLY A 97 -25.98 14.81 -13.64
N ALA A 98 -26.87 14.67 -12.65
CA ALA A 98 -26.49 14.83 -11.24
C ALA A 98 -25.52 13.78 -10.71
N ALA A 99 -25.38 12.64 -11.38
CA ALA A 99 -24.46 11.56 -10.96
C ALA A 99 -23.02 11.81 -11.39
N TYR A 100 -22.75 12.61 -12.42
CA TYR A 100 -21.41 12.84 -12.98
C TYR A 100 -20.41 13.36 -11.95
N LEU A 101 -20.75 14.48 -11.30
CA LEU A 101 -19.84 15.16 -10.39
C LEU A 101 -19.47 14.31 -9.15
N PRO A 102 -20.42 13.65 -8.44
CA PRO A 102 -20.10 12.73 -7.36
C PRO A 102 -19.19 11.58 -7.78
N GLN A 103 -19.42 10.99 -8.96
CA GLN A 103 -18.57 9.90 -9.47
C GLN A 103 -17.15 10.37 -9.79
N LEU A 104 -17.02 11.54 -10.44
CA LEU A 104 -15.72 12.15 -10.72
C LEU A 104 -14.96 12.45 -9.42
N ILE A 105 -15.60 13.04 -8.41
CA ILE A 105 -14.98 13.33 -7.12
C ILE A 105 -14.48 12.05 -6.46
N ASN A 106 -15.27 10.98 -6.45
CA ASN A 106 -14.87 9.72 -5.85
C ASN A 106 -13.72 9.05 -6.63
N PHE A 107 -13.73 9.12 -7.96
CA PHE A 107 -12.61 8.67 -8.79
C PHE A 107 -11.32 9.41 -8.46
N LEU A 108 -11.37 10.74 -8.36
CA LEU A 108 -10.20 11.56 -8.02
C LEU A 108 -9.69 11.31 -6.60
N LYS A 109 -10.59 11.10 -5.61
CA LYS A 109 -10.20 10.69 -4.25
C LYS A 109 -9.44 9.37 -4.26
N ASN A 110 -9.95 8.38 -4.96
CA ASN A 110 -9.28 7.09 -5.09
C ASN A 110 -7.94 7.20 -5.83
N THR A 111 -7.86 8.04 -6.86
CA THR A 111 -6.59 8.33 -7.56
C THR A 111 -5.56 8.95 -6.62
N ALA A 112 -5.96 9.87 -5.75
CA ALA A 112 -5.08 10.43 -4.72
C ALA A 112 -4.60 9.37 -3.72
N MET A 113 -5.48 8.44 -3.29
CA MET A 113 -5.12 7.31 -2.44
C MET A 113 -4.15 6.35 -3.14
N ILE A 114 -4.34 6.07 -4.43
CA ILE A 114 -3.41 5.29 -5.25
C ILE A 114 -2.03 5.94 -5.22
N GLY A 115 -1.94 7.26 -5.42
CA GLY A 115 -0.68 8.00 -5.30
C GLY A 115 -0.01 7.84 -3.94
N GLY A 116 -0.77 7.96 -2.85
CA GLY A 116 -0.28 7.73 -1.49
C GLY A 116 0.23 6.31 -1.25
N LEU A 117 -0.49 5.29 -1.72
CA LEU A 117 -0.09 3.89 -1.62
C LEU A 117 1.16 3.58 -2.46
N LEU A 118 1.28 4.14 -3.67
CA LEU A 118 2.48 4.03 -4.51
C LEU A 118 3.69 4.64 -3.82
N PHE A 119 3.53 5.81 -3.21
CA PHE A 119 4.60 6.45 -2.45
C PHE A 119 5.05 5.57 -1.28
N ILE A 120 4.12 5.02 -0.49
CA ILE A 120 4.44 4.09 0.61
C ILE A 120 5.15 2.84 0.06
N ALA A 121 4.63 2.23 -1.01
CA ALA A 121 5.24 1.05 -1.62
C ALA A 121 6.67 1.30 -2.14
N ALA A 122 6.97 2.52 -2.59
CA ALA A 122 8.29 2.90 -3.10
C ALA A 122 9.29 3.23 -1.98
N THR A 123 8.83 3.86 -0.89
CA THR A 123 9.71 4.43 0.15
C THR A 123 9.91 3.53 1.35
N GLU A 124 8.95 2.64 1.66
CA GLU A 124 9.05 1.76 2.82
C GLU A 124 9.99 0.59 2.57
N SER A 125 10.91 0.38 3.50
CA SER A 125 11.81 -0.77 3.46
C SER A 125 11.07 -2.03 3.90
N GLN A 126 11.26 -3.15 3.19
CA GLN A 126 10.86 -4.46 3.70
C GLN A 126 11.72 -4.78 4.93
N PRO A 127 11.15 -5.30 6.03
CA PRO A 127 11.98 -5.99 7.01
C PRO A 127 12.66 -7.13 6.28
N THR A 128 13.98 -7.08 6.17
CA THR A 128 14.77 -8.18 5.61
C THR A 128 14.62 -9.37 6.55
N LEU A 129 13.95 -10.43 6.12
CA LEU A 129 13.84 -11.71 6.84
C LEU A 129 15.22 -12.35 7.05
N PHE A 130 16.22 -11.90 6.31
CA PHE A 130 17.61 -12.28 6.48
C PHE A 130 18.41 -11.01 6.82
N PRO A 131 19.10 -10.96 7.96
CA PRO A 131 20.05 -9.90 8.23
C PRO A 131 21.10 -9.94 7.11
N ARG A 132 21.18 -8.85 6.33
CA ARG A 132 22.22 -8.68 5.33
C ARG A 132 23.55 -8.79 6.08
N THR A 133 24.22 -9.91 5.91
CA THR A 133 25.52 -10.14 6.54
C THR A 133 26.51 -9.14 5.95
N SER A 134 26.68 -8.03 6.64
CA SER A 134 27.74 -7.03 6.37
C SER A 134 29.15 -7.60 6.62
N ARG A 135 29.24 -8.89 7.00
CA ARG A 135 30.52 -9.57 7.31
C ARG A 135 31.46 -9.76 6.12
N VAL A 136 30.99 -9.60 4.87
CA VAL A 136 31.88 -9.82 3.73
C VAL A 136 32.81 -8.62 3.49
N ASN A 137 32.33 -7.40 3.79
CA ASN A 137 33.14 -6.20 3.53
C ASN A 137 34.15 -5.86 4.63
N ASP A 138 33.93 -6.31 5.89
CA ASP A 138 34.85 -6.02 6.99
C ASP A 138 36.14 -6.85 6.86
N GLY A 139 36.04 -8.11 6.45
CA GLY A 139 37.18 -8.94 6.20
C GLY A 139 38.05 -8.55 4.99
N GLU A 140 37.43 -7.92 3.98
CA GLU A 140 38.19 -7.37 2.84
C GLU A 140 38.86 -6.04 3.20
N ARG A 141 38.23 -5.20 4.01
CA ARG A 141 38.85 -3.96 4.53
C ARG A 141 40.05 -4.25 5.42
N GLU A 142 39.94 -5.20 6.36
CA GLU A 142 41.07 -5.61 7.22
C GLU A 142 42.22 -6.20 6.40
N ARG A 143 41.93 -6.96 5.34
CA ARG A 143 42.96 -7.48 4.43
C ARG A 143 43.67 -6.37 3.62
N MET A 144 42.92 -5.37 3.16
CA MET A 144 43.51 -4.23 2.41
C MET A 144 44.34 -3.35 3.33
N GLU A 145 43.88 -3.05 4.54
CA GLU A 145 44.65 -2.29 5.53
C GLU A 145 45.91 -3.02 5.96
N GLY A 146 45.83 -4.33 6.20
CA GLY A 146 46.98 -5.15 6.53
C GLY A 146 48.01 -5.25 5.39
N HIS A 147 47.60 -5.16 4.14
CA HIS A 147 48.50 -5.15 3.00
C HIS A 147 49.19 -3.78 2.78
N GLN A 148 48.48 -2.68 3.07
CA GLN A 148 49.07 -1.34 3.00
C GLN A 148 50.12 -1.09 4.09
N LEU A 149 49.87 -1.61 5.32
CA LEU A 149 50.83 -1.48 6.42
C LEU A 149 52.12 -2.28 6.17
N LYS A 150 52.05 -3.38 5.43
CA LYS A 150 53.24 -4.20 5.09
C LYS A 150 54.07 -3.64 3.90
N SER A 151 53.48 -2.77 3.09
CA SER A 151 54.15 -2.18 1.91
C SER A 151 54.72 -0.78 2.16
N ALA A 152 54.63 -0.23 3.37
CA ALA A 152 55.25 1.06 3.73
C ALA A 152 56.76 0.90 3.82
N PRO A 153 57.58 1.68 3.07
CA PRO A 153 59.03 1.60 3.15
C PRO A 153 59.51 2.12 4.49
N ALA A 154 60.40 1.34 5.12
CA ALA A 154 61.11 1.76 6.34
C ALA A 154 62.04 2.92 5.97
N SER A 155 61.77 4.09 6.52
CA SER A 155 62.58 5.31 6.43
C SER A 155 63.65 5.33 7.52
#